data_2fb4d7fa6b04a8948335856463d48f97
#
_entry.id   2fb4d7fa6b04a8948335856463d48f97
#
_cell.length_a   1.000
_cell.length_b   1.000
_cell.length_c   1.000
_cell.angle_alpha   90.00
_cell.angle_beta   90.00
_cell.angle_gamma   90.00
#
_symmetry.space_group_name_H-M   'P 1'
#
loop_
_entity.id
_entity.type
_entity.pdbx_description
1 polymer ?
#
loop_
_entity_poly.entity_id
_entity_poly.type
_entity_poly.pdbx_seq_one_letter_code
_entity_poly.pdbx_strand_id
1 'polypeptide(L)'
;MKAAEKFYISEILTITKEKLIKRIVKGKSIPSLYCITLPLGNVGVLEIYEYRELLKDYYRKKDVTVVGCAVSKQDAFVVLRRI
;
A
#
# COMPACT_ATOMS: atom_id res chain seq x y z
N MET A 1 3.54 -6.07 -8.00
CA MET A 1 2.66 -5.25 -7.15
C MET A 1 1.88 -4.29 -8.02
N LYS A 2 0.62 -4.11 -7.75
CA LYS A 2 -0.22 -3.20 -8.54
C LYS A 2 -1.09 -2.36 -7.61
N ALA A 3 -1.58 -1.23 -8.12
CA ALA A 3 -2.46 -0.35 -7.38
C ALA A 3 -3.90 -0.59 -7.83
N ALA A 4 -4.82 -0.61 -6.86
CA ALA A 4 -6.24 -0.73 -7.17
C ALA A 4 -6.72 0.51 -7.93
N GLU A 5 -7.75 0.36 -8.74
CA GLU A 5 -8.33 1.48 -9.47
C GLU A 5 -8.78 2.58 -8.52
N LYS A 6 -9.45 2.20 -7.43
CA LYS A 6 -9.81 3.12 -6.37
C LYS A 6 -8.73 3.07 -5.31
N PHE A 7 -7.94 4.13 -5.21
CA PHE A 7 -6.76 4.17 -4.38
C PHE A 7 -6.86 5.29 -3.35
N TYR A 8 -6.70 4.93 -2.07
CA TYR A 8 -6.81 5.88 -0.96
C TYR A 8 -5.42 6.29 -0.48
N ILE A 9 -5.25 7.56 -0.19
CA ILE A 9 -3.98 8.09 0.27
C ILE A 9 -4.20 8.93 1.52
N SER A 10 -3.29 8.80 2.49
CA SER A 10 -3.36 9.60 3.71
C SER A 10 -3.19 11.09 3.40
N GLU A 11 -3.93 11.92 4.10
CA GLU A 11 -3.81 13.38 3.98
C GLU A 11 -2.45 13.90 4.46
N ILE A 12 -1.74 13.11 5.25
CA ILE A 12 -0.42 13.49 5.77
C ILE A 12 0.67 13.31 4.73
N LEU A 13 0.46 12.41 3.75
CA LEU A 13 1.44 12.17 2.70
C LEU A 13 1.57 13.38 1.78
N THR A 14 2.80 13.82 1.53
CA THR A 14 3.08 14.98 0.70
C THR A 14 3.29 14.65 -0.78
N ILE A 15 3.54 13.37 -1.08
CA ILE A 15 3.69 12.92 -2.48
C ILE A 15 2.32 12.85 -3.15
N THR A 16 2.25 13.21 -4.43
CA THR A 16 1.00 13.11 -5.16
C THR A 16 0.62 11.66 -5.41
N LYS A 17 -0.69 11.43 -5.54
CA LYS A 17 -1.23 10.10 -5.77
C LYS A 17 -0.62 9.46 -7.02
N GLU A 18 -0.52 10.22 -8.09
CA GLU A 18 0.00 9.73 -9.37
C GLU A 18 1.46 9.29 -9.27
N LYS A 19 2.29 10.09 -8.61
CA LYS A 19 3.70 9.75 -8.40
C LYS A 19 3.86 8.53 -7.51
N LEU A 20 3.03 8.45 -6.46
CA LEU A 20 3.08 7.34 -5.52
C LEU A 20 2.74 6.02 -6.23
N ILE A 21 1.66 6.02 -7.00
CA ILE A 21 1.24 4.84 -7.75
C ILE A 21 2.32 4.39 -8.72
N LYS A 22 2.94 5.32 -9.44
CA LYS A 22 4.04 5.00 -10.36
C LYS A 22 5.20 4.30 -9.64
N ARG A 23 5.60 4.81 -8.49
CA ARG A 23 6.70 4.21 -7.72
C ARG A 23 6.36 2.83 -7.20
N ILE A 24 5.13 2.65 -6.73
CA ILE A 24 4.65 1.37 -6.22
C ILE A 24 4.65 0.32 -7.33
N VAL A 25 4.09 0.65 -8.48
CA VAL A 25 4.00 -0.28 -9.60
C VAL A 25 5.40 -0.67 -10.11
N LYS A 26 6.34 0.28 -10.08
CA LYS A 26 7.73 0.01 -10.49
C LYS A 26 8.58 -0.66 -9.41
N GLY A 27 8.04 -0.81 -8.19
CA GLY A 27 8.76 -1.42 -7.09
C GLY A 27 9.93 -0.59 -6.59
N LYS A 28 9.85 0.73 -6.71
CA LYS A 28 10.90 1.62 -6.24
C LYS A 28 10.82 1.83 -4.74
N SER A 29 11.98 2.02 -4.10
CA SER A 29 12.05 2.27 -2.67
C SER A 29 11.36 3.58 -2.30
N ILE A 30 10.55 3.53 -1.24
CA ILE A 30 9.88 4.70 -0.66
C ILE A 30 10.04 4.57 0.85
N PRO A 31 10.77 5.49 1.52
CA PRO A 31 10.98 5.37 2.96
C PRO A 31 9.71 5.67 3.75
N SER A 32 9.56 4.99 4.88
CA SER A 32 8.49 5.25 5.86
C SER A 32 7.08 5.21 5.29
N LEU A 33 6.83 4.26 4.40
CA LEU A 33 5.51 4.10 3.80
C LEU A 33 4.85 2.82 4.32
N TYR A 34 3.57 2.92 4.64
CA TYR A 34 2.73 1.77 4.98
C TYR A 34 1.67 1.60 3.91
N CYS A 35 1.39 0.36 3.55
CA CYS A 35 0.43 0.03 2.50
C CYS A 35 -0.72 -0.78 3.05
N ILE A 36 -1.92 -0.48 2.55
CA ILE A 36 -3.12 -1.26 2.81
C ILE A 36 -3.37 -2.08 1.56
N THR A 37 -3.51 -3.39 1.71
CA THR A 37 -3.61 -4.30 0.57
C THR A 37 -4.89 -5.15 0.65
N LEU A 38 -5.30 -5.67 -0.49
CA LEU A 38 -6.28 -6.74 -0.52
C LEU A 38 -5.66 -7.96 0.17
N PRO A 39 -6.47 -8.82 0.81
CA PRO A 39 -5.91 -10.00 1.49
C PRO A 39 -5.15 -10.89 0.51
N LEU A 40 -3.97 -11.36 0.92
CA LEU A 40 -3.13 -12.21 0.08
C LEU A 40 -3.71 -13.61 -0.07
N GLY A 41 -4.51 -14.05 0.89
CA GLY A 41 -5.33 -15.25 0.75
C GLY A 41 -6.69 -14.87 0.19
N ASN A 42 -7.52 -15.84 -0.15
CA ASN A 42 -8.84 -15.57 -0.69
C ASN A 42 -9.89 -15.25 0.36
N VAL A 43 -9.48 -15.16 1.61
CA VAL A 43 -10.38 -14.95 2.74
C VAL A 43 -9.77 -13.92 3.67
N GLY A 44 -10.61 -13.02 4.18
CA GLY A 44 -10.17 -12.08 5.19
C GLY A 44 -10.46 -10.64 4.84
N VAL A 45 -9.92 -9.77 5.68
CA VAL A 45 -10.06 -8.32 5.56
C VAL A 45 -8.80 -7.72 4.97
N LEU A 46 -8.84 -6.42 4.70
CA LEU A 46 -7.67 -5.70 4.23
C LEU A 46 -6.50 -5.84 5.21
N GLU A 47 -5.29 -5.87 4.67
CA GLU A 47 -4.07 -6.06 5.46
C GLU A 47 -3.19 -4.82 5.37
N ILE A 48 -2.39 -4.60 6.43
CA ILE A 48 -1.46 -3.46 6.51
C ILE A 48 -0.03 -3.99 6.56
N TYR A 49 0.82 -3.48 5.66
CA TYR A 49 2.23 -3.84 5.59
C TYR A 49 3.11 -2.60 5.49
N GLU A 50 4.33 -2.69 6.03
CA GLU A 50 5.35 -1.72 5.64
C GLU A 50 5.68 -1.94 4.16
N TYR A 51 5.77 -0.86 3.39
CA TYR A 51 6.03 -0.97 1.96
C TYR A 51 7.31 -1.77 1.65
N ARG A 52 8.38 -1.55 2.43
CA ARG A 52 9.64 -2.26 2.21
C ARG A 52 9.51 -3.77 2.37
N GLU A 53 8.57 -4.24 3.19
CA GLU A 53 8.30 -5.67 3.30
C GLU A 53 7.75 -6.23 2.00
N LEU A 54 6.89 -5.46 1.34
CA LEU A 54 6.27 -5.88 0.08
C LEU A 54 7.25 -5.93 -1.07
N LEU A 55 8.43 -5.32 -0.92
CA LEU A 55 9.49 -5.37 -1.95
C LEU A 55 10.31 -6.65 -1.87
N LYS A 56 10.17 -7.44 -0.82
CA LYS A 56 10.90 -8.71 -0.69
C LYS A 56 10.38 -9.73 -1.69
N ASP A 57 11.25 -10.65 -2.11
CA ASP A 57 10.95 -11.65 -3.14
C ASP A 57 9.68 -12.44 -2.83
N TYR A 58 9.45 -12.77 -1.57
CA TYR A 58 8.26 -13.50 -1.15
C TYR A 58 6.98 -12.83 -1.64
N TYR A 59 6.88 -11.49 -1.42
CA TYR A 59 5.68 -10.74 -1.79
C TYR A 59 5.65 -10.37 -3.25
N ARG A 60 6.81 -10.22 -3.89
CA ARG A 60 6.86 -9.90 -5.31
C ARG A 60 6.22 -10.98 -6.16
N LYS A 61 6.23 -12.22 -5.69
CA LYS A 61 5.62 -13.37 -6.38
C LYS A 61 4.12 -13.50 -6.09
N LYS A 62 3.58 -12.73 -5.17
CA LYS A 62 2.20 -12.86 -4.70
C LYS A 62 1.20 -11.97 -5.41
N ASP A 63 1.59 -11.17 -6.36
CA ASP A 63 0.70 -10.26 -7.09
C ASP A 63 -0.14 -9.40 -6.13
N VAL A 64 0.54 -8.71 -5.25
CA VAL A 64 -0.09 -7.88 -4.22
C VAL A 64 -0.81 -6.68 -4.85
N THR A 65 -2.05 -6.41 -4.42
CA THR A 65 -2.80 -5.23 -4.84
C THR A 65 -2.89 -4.25 -3.68
N VAL A 66 -2.35 -3.05 -3.88
CA VAL A 66 -2.35 -1.98 -2.88
C VAL A 66 -3.59 -1.12 -3.10
N VAL A 67 -4.38 -0.92 -2.05
CA VAL A 67 -5.60 -0.11 -2.10
C VAL A 67 -5.45 1.24 -1.41
N GLY A 68 -4.38 1.43 -0.65
CA GLY A 68 -4.13 2.69 0.03
C GLY A 68 -2.75 2.77 0.64
N CYS A 69 -2.34 3.97 1.01
CA CYS A 69 -1.04 4.23 1.62
C CYS A 69 -1.13 5.25 2.73
N ALA A 70 -0.21 5.13 3.71
CA ALA A 70 -0.16 5.97 4.88
C ALA A 70 1.28 6.15 5.34
N VAL A 71 1.52 7.09 6.26
CA VAL A 71 2.86 7.41 6.77
C VAL A 71 3.28 6.59 7.97
N SER A 72 2.32 5.91 8.63
CA SER A 72 2.58 5.09 9.80
C SER A 72 1.50 4.03 9.92
N LYS A 73 1.71 3.07 10.80
CA LYS A 73 0.71 2.04 11.07
C LYS A 73 -0.59 2.65 11.61
N GLN A 74 -0.48 3.62 12.51
CA GLN A 74 -1.65 4.31 13.06
C GLN A 74 -2.40 5.09 11.99
N ASP A 75 -1.65 5.79 11.13
CA ASP A 75 -2.24 6.51 10.02
C ASP A 75 -2.91 5.55 9.03
N ALA A 76 -2.36 4.35 8.86
CA ALA A 76 -2.97 3.33 8.00
C ALA A 76 -4.36 2.94 8.52
N PHE A 77 -4.55 2.86 9.83
CA PHE A 77 -5.87 2.59 10.39
C PHE A 77 -6.85 3.72 10.09
N VAL A 78 -6.38 4.97 10.07
CA VAL A 78 -7.23 6.10 9.72
C VAL A 78 -7.68 5.98 8.26
N VAL A 79 -6.75 5.68 7.35
CA VAL A 79 -7.07 5.48 5.92
C VAL A 79 -8.00 4.29 5.74
N LEU A 80 -7.75 3.21 6.48
CA LEU A 80 -8.57 1.99 6.40
C LEU A 80 -10.04 2.26 6.69
N ARG A 81 -10.34 3.17 7.61
CA ARG A 81 -11.72 3.52 7.95
C ARG A 81 -12.43 4.23 6.81
N ARG A 82 -11.69 4.82 5.88
CA ARG A 82 -12.25 5.53 4.73
C ARG A 82 -12.53 4.59 3.56
N ILE A 83 -11.97 3.40 3.61
CA ILE A 83 -12.18 2.38 2.60
C ILE A 83 -13.45 1.55 2.92
#